data_1fc24a63f18800c093c760e160987c8c
#
_entry.id   1fc24a63f18800c093c760e160987c8c
#
_cell.length_a   1.000
_cell.length_b   1.000
_cell.length_c   1.000
_cell.angle_alpha   90.00
_cell.angle_beta   90.00
_cell.angle_gamma   90.00
#
_symmetry.space_group_name_H-M   'P 1'
#
loop_
_entity.id
_entity.type
_entity.pdbx_description
1 polymer ?
#
loop_
_entity_poly.entity_id
_entity_poly.type
_entity_poly.pdbx_seq_one_letter_code
_entity_poly.pdbx_strand_id
1 'polypeptide(L)'
;AGGKQVAKKDLGAILMTYGYVYVAQVAMGYDQAQTLKALREAESYPGPAIVICYCPCLEQHIKAGMSCTQDEMKKAVECGYWHLYRYDPRRIAEGKNPFQLDSPAPDTDKLMDFLMGENRFASLKNNFPERADALYQKEIADVKARYQKYRKMAED
;
A
#
# COMPACT_ATOMS: atom_id res chain seq x y z
N ALA A 1 14.18 5.94 -11.51
CA ALA A 1 14.33 5.67 -10.09
C ALA A 1 15.70 5.07 -9.81
N GLY A 2 16.50 5.69 -8.94
CA GLY A 2 17.89 5.29 -8.68
C GLY A 2 18.05 4.20 -7.62
N GLY A 3 16.97 3.51 -7.19
CA GLY A 3 17.01 2.45 -6.20
C GLY A 3 17.51 2.92 -4.82
N LYS A 4 16.64 3.50 -4.00
CA LYS A 4 17.00 3.87 -2.63
C LYS A 4 17.31 2.63 -1.78
N GLN A 5 18.38 2.69 -1.00
CA GLN A 5 18.76 1.61 -0.07
C GLN A 5 18.01 1.67 1.27
N VAL A 6 17.28 2.75 1.55
CA VAL A 6 16.50 2.93 2.78
C VAL A 6 15.07 2.42 2.61
N ALA A 7 14.47 1.99 3.71
CA ALA A 7 13.09 1.52 3.73
C ALA A 7 12.11 2.61 3.25
N LYS A 8 10.99 2.18 2.67
CA LYS A 8 9.91 3.07 2.24
C LYS A 8 9.27 3.75 3.44
N LYS A 9 9.01 5.07 3.33
CA LYS A 9 8.27 5.81 4.33
C LYS A 9 6.84 5.27 4.47
N ASP A 10 6.41 5.04 5.69
CA ASP A 10 5.03 4.67 6.03
C ASP A 10 4.26 5.93 6.45
N LEU A 11 3.69 6.62 5.46
CA LEU A 11 2.97 7.87 5.69
C LEU A 11 1.74 7.66 6.58
N GLY A 12 1.01 6.57 6.38
CA GLY A 12 -0.16 6.27 7.19
C GLY A 12 0.20 6.04 8.65
N ALA A 13 1.27 5.28 8.94
CA ALA A 13 1.74 5.08 10.31
C ALA A 13 2.16 6.40 10.98
N ILE A 14 2.81 7.30 10.25
CA ILE A 14 3.16 8.63 10.76
C ILE A 14 1.90 9.41 11.15
N LEU A 15 0.87 9.40 10.30
CA LEU A 15 -0.38 10.11 10.55
C LEU A 15 -1.19 9.51 11.71
N MET A 16 -1.19 8.19 11.86
CA MET A 16 -1.84 7.50 12.99
C MET A 16 -1.25 7.88 14.33
N THR A 17 0.04 8.31 14.41
CA THR A 17 0.66 8.74 15.68
C THR A 17 0.02 10.00 16.28
N TYR A 18 -0.70 10.80 15.49
CA TYR A 18 -1.47 11.93 16.01
C TYR A 18 -2.67 11.51 16.88
N GLY A 19 -3.17 10.28 16.73
CA GLY A 19 -4.26 9.71 17.51
C GLY A 19 -5.67 10.24 17.18
N TYR A 20 -5.78 11.40 16.51
CA TYR A 20 -7.04 12.04 16.17
C TYR A 20 -7.26 12.23 14.65
N VAL A 21 -6.40 11.67 13.81
CA VAL A 21 -6.51 11.73 12.35
C VAL A 21 -7.12 10.44 11.85
N TYR A 22 -8.21 10.52 11.06
CA TYR A 22 -8.68 9.36 10.30
C TYR A 22 -7.69 9.05 9.18
N VAL A 23 -7.28 7.80 9.05
CA VAL A 23 -6.33 7.39 8.00
C VAL A 23 -6.84 6.14 7.29
N ALA A 24 -6.91 6.17 5.97
CA ALA A 24 -7.19 4.99 5.17
C ALA A 24 -6.17 4.82 4.04
N GLN A 25 -5.88 3.57 3.70
CA GLN A 25 -5.09 3.21 2.53
C GLN A 25 -5.93 2.31 1.64
N VAL A 26 -6.10 2.72 0.38
CA VAL A 26 -7.08 2.12 -0.55
C VAL A 26 -6.48 1.86 -1.93
N ALA A 27 -7.10 0.94 -2.68
CA ALA A 27 -6.81 0.70 -4.10
C ALA A 27 -8.12 0.34 -4.81
N MET A 28 -8.68 1.26 -5.55
CA MET A 28 -9.98 1.11 -6.21
C MET A 28 -10.03 -0.07 -7.17
N GLY A 29 -8.92 -0.35 -7.88
CA GLY A 29 -8.84 -1.47 -8.82
C GLY A 29 -8.83 -2.84 -8.14
N TYR A 30 -8.56 -2.92 -6.84
CA TYR A 30 -8.66 -4.16 -6.07
C TYR A 30 -10.03 -4.29 -5.40
N ASP A 31 -10.44 -3.27 -4.63
CA ASP A 31 -11.70 -3.30 -3.87
C ASP A 31 -12.38 -1.92 -3.89
N GLN A 32 -13.38 -1.80 -4.75
CA GLN A 32 -14.19 -0.59 -4.89
C GLN A 32 -15.07 -0.35 -3.66
N ALA A 33 -15.57 -1.41 -3.02
CA ALA A 33 -16.42 -1.31 -1.85
C ALA A 33 -15.63 -0.79 -0.63
N GLN A 34 -14.40 -1.30 -0.41
CA GLN A 34 -13.50 -0.81 0.62
C GLN A 34 -13.13 0.67 0.36
N THR A 35 -12.82 1.03 -0.88
CA THR A 35 -12.51 2.42 -1.26
C THR A 35 -13.69 3.35 -0.96
N LEU A 36 -14.91 2.98 -1.38
CA LEU A 36 -16.11 3.77 -1.14
C LEU A 36 -16.41 3.89 0.37
N LYS A 37 -16.23 2.80 1.12
CA LYS A 37 -16.40 2.79 2.57
C LYS A 37 -15.40 3.75 3.24
N ALA A 38 -14.13 3.69 2.88
CA ALA A 38 -13.10 4.58 3.42
C ALA A 38 -13.40 6.07 3.14
N LEU A 39 -13.88 6.40 1.94
CA LEU A 39 -14.28 7.76 1.58
C LEU A 39 -15.47 8.26 2.40
N ARG A 40 -16.50 7.43 2.59
CA ARG A 40 -17.67 7.78 3.42
C ARG A 40 -17.30 7.95 4.90
N GLU A 41 -16.43 7.08 5.42
CA GLU A 41 -15.93 7.20 6.79
C GLU A 41 -15.12 8.49 6.96
N ALA A 42 -14.24 8.83 6.00
CA ALA A 42 -13.47 10.06 5.99
C ALA A 42 -14.35 11.31 5.93
N GLU A 43 -15.37 11.32 5.07
CA GLU A 43 -16.33 12.41 4.93
C GLU A 43 -17.13 12.64 6.21
N SER A 44 -17.56 11.57 6.88
CA SER A 44 -18.34 11.63 8.13
C SER A 44 -17.49 11.90 9.37
N TYR A 45 -16.17 11.87 9.24
CA TYR A 45 -15.27 12.06 10.38
C TYR A 45 -15.21 13.55 10.79
N PRO A 46 -15.44 13.90 12.08
CA PRO A 46 -15.51 15.30 12.53
C PRO A 46 -14.13 15.94 12.76
N GLY A 47 -13.08 15.45 12.13
CA GLY A 47 -11.70 15.89 12.26
C GLY A 47 -10.92 15.76 10.96
N PRO A 48 -9.59 15.92 11.00
CA PRO A 48 -8.76 15.73 9.81
C PRO A 48 -8.80 14.26 9.36
N ALA A 49 -9.02 14.06 8.06
CA ALA A 49 -9.07 12.75 7.44
C ALA A 49 -8.17 12.67 6.20
N ILE A 50 -7.44 11.58 6.07
CA ILE A 50 -6.55 11.33 4.94
C ILE A 50 -6.84 9.96 4.35
N VAL A 51 -7.08 9.93 3.04
CA VAL A 51 -7.22 8.70 2.26
C VAL A 51 -6.06 8.61 1.27
N ILE A 52 -5.21 7.60 1.43
CA ILE A 52 -4.02 7.37 0.61
C ILE A 52 -4.38 6.34 -0.45
N CYS A 53 -4.46 6.79 -1.70
CA CYS A 53 -4.85 5.95 -2.83
C CYS A 53 -3.63 5.47 -3.62
N TYR A 54 -3.60 4.18 -3.98
CA TYR A 54 -2.61 3.68 -4.93
C TYR A 54 -2.93 4.18 -6.34
N CYS A 55 -1.89 4.68 -7.02
CA CYS A 55 -1.99 5.07 -8.43
C CYS A 55 -0.69 4.65 -9.15
N PRO A 56 -0.76 3.82 -10.21
CA PRO A 56 0.38 3.55 -11.07
C PRO A 56 0.92 4.83 -11.71
N CYS A 57 2.21 4.86 -11.99
CA CYS A 57 2.87 6.06 -12.50
C CYS A 57 2.49 6.33 -13.96
N LEU A 58 1.81 7.46 -14.20
CA LEU A 58 1.45 7.90 -15.55
C LEU A 58 2.69 8.23 -16.40
N GLU A 59 3.69 8.88 -15.81
CA GLU A 59 4.89 9.35 -16.53
C GLU A 59 5.78 8.19 -16.98
N GLN A 60 5.98 7.19 -16.15
CA GLN A 60 6.85 6.05 -16.49
C GLN A 60 6.09 4.88 -17.12
N HIS A 61 4.77 4.90 -17.08
CA HIS A 61 3.85 3.89 -17.62
C HIS A 61 4.02 2.48 -17.02
N ILE A 62 3.01 1.66 -17.25
CA ILE A 62 3.04 0.20 -17.04
C ILE A 62 3.24 -0.50 -18.39
N LYS A 63 3.92 -1.64 -18.41
CA LYS A 63 4.24 -2.35 -19.66
C LYS A 63 2.99 -2.78 -20.44
N ALA A 64 1.94 -3.17 -19.74
CA ALA A 64 0.67 -3.58 -20.35
C ALA A 64 -0.16 -2.41 -20.91
N GLY A 65 0.31 -1.16 -20.74
CA GLY A 65 -0.41 0.05 -21.14
C GLY A 65 -1.28 0.62 -20.01
N MET A 66 -1.54 1.92 -20.08
CA MET A 66 -2.27 2.64 -19.01
C MET A 66 -3.75 2.28 -18.92
N SER A 67 -4.32 1.63 -19.93
CA SER A 67 -5.68 1.05 -19.84
C SER A 67 -5.81 -0.07 -18.80
N CYS A 68 -4.68 -0.72 -18.43
CA CYS A 68 -4.62 -1.77 -17.42
C CYS A 68 -4.36 -1.24 -16.00
N THR A 69 -4.57 0.06 -15.73
CA THR A 69 -4.30 0.69 -14.43
C THR A 69 -5.01 0.00 -13.27
N GLN A 70 -6.28 -0.40 -13.45
CA GLN A 70 -7.05 -1.07 -12.40
C GLN A 70 -6.50 -2.47 -12.11
N ASP A 71 -6.11 -3.22 -13.14
CA ASP A 71 -5.49 -4.55 -12.99
C ASP A 71 -4.14 -4.45 -12.27
N GLU A 72 -3.38 -3.39 -12.54
CA GLU A 72 -2.09 -3.16 -11.87
C GLU A 72 -2.27 -2.79 -10.39
N MET A 73 -3.31 -2.02 -10.03
CA MET A 73 -3.70 -1.80 -8.62
C MET A 73 -4.03 -3.11 -7.92
N LYS A 74 -4.76 -4.02 -8.60
CA LYS A 74 -5.09 -5.35 -8.08
C LYS A 74 -3.83 -6.16 -7.81
N LYS A 75 -2.91 -6.25 -8.76
CA LYS A 75 -1.63 -6.94 -8.58
C LYS A 75 -0.82 -6.38 -7.42
N ALA A 76 -0.78 -5.03 -7.26
CA ALA A 76 -0.08 -4.38 -6.16
C ALA A 76 -0.59 -4.83 -4.79
N VAL A 77 -1.91 -5.04 -4.64
CA VAL A 77 -2.50 -5.52 -3.39
C VAL A 77 -2.27 -7.01 -3.20
N GLU A 78 -2.50 -7.83 -4.22
CA GLU A 78 -2.33 -9.28 -4.16
C GLU A 78 -0.90 -9.69 -3.78
N CYS A 79 0.12 -9.01 -4.32
CA CYS A 79 1.52 -9.29 -4.01
C CYS A 79 2.01 -8.63 -2.70
N GLY A 80 1.17 -7.80 -2.05
CA GLY A 80 1.48 -7.09 -0.82
C GLY A 80 2.35 -5.83 -0.99
N TYR A 81 2.61 -5.39 -2.22
CA TYR A 81 3.28 -4.11 -2.43
C TYR A 81 2.48 -2.95 -1.85
N TRP A 82 1.14 -3.05 -1.89
CA TRP A 82 0.20 -2.11 -1.32
C TRP A 82 -0.78 -2.82 -0.41
N HIS A 83 -0.94 -2.33 0.84
CA HIS A 83 -1.89 -2.88 1.80
C HIS A 83 -3.09 -1.97 1.94
N LEU A 84 -4.27 -2.56 2.16
CA LEU A 84 -5.50 -1.83 2.43
C LEU A 84 -5.77 -1.86 3.93
N TYR A 85 -6.08 -0.70 4.52
CA TYR A 85 -6.46 -0.59 5.92
C TYR A 85 -7.23 0.70 6.17
N ARG A 86 -7.89 0.76 7.31
CA ARG A 86 -8.54 1.95 7.84
C ARG A 86 -8.18 2.11 9.32
N TYR A 87 -7.92 3.34 9.73
CA TYR A 87 -7.73 3.72 11.13
C TYR A 87 -8.75 4.80 11.46
N ASP A 88 -9.73 4.46 12.31
CA ASP A 88 -10.80 5.36 12.73
C ASP A 88 -10.70 5.62 14.24
N PRO A 89 -10.25 6.81 14.67
CA PRO A 89 -10.12 7.13 16.09
C PRO A 89 -11.43 7.05 16.89
N ARG A 90 -12.60 7.18 16.22
CA ARG A 90 -13.92 7.08 16.89
C ARG A 90 -14.13 5.73 17.57
N ARG A 91 -13.54 4.68 17.01
CA ARG A 91 -13.64 3.31 17.54
C ARG A 91 -13.03 3.15 18.92
N ILE A 92 -12.04 4.00 19.29
CA ILE A 92 -11.42 3.99 20.63
C ILE A 92 -12.47 4.29 21.70
N ALA A 93 -13.35 5.27 21.45
CA ALA A 93 -14.44 5.60 22.37
C ALA A 93 -15.49 4.48 22.52
N GLU A 94 -15.55 3.56 21.53
CA GLU A 94 -16.40 2.37 21.56
C GLU A 94 -15.70 1.15 22.21
N GLY A 95 -14.48 1.30 22.71
CA GLY A 95 -13.67 0.20 23.24
C GLY A 95 -13.21 -0.80 22.18
N LYS A 96 -13.15 -0.38 20.90
CA LYS A 96 -12.75 -1.21 19.76
C LYS A 96 -11.39 -0.77 19.24
N ASN A 97 -10.64 -1.73 18.66
CA ASN A 97 -9.40 -1.41 17.95
C ASN A 97 -9.67 -0.39 16.82
N PRO A 98 -9.00 0.78 16.80
CA PRO A 98 -9.15 1.76 15.74
C PRO A 98 -8.59 1.30 14.38
N PHE A 99 -7.60 0.39 14.38
CA PHE A 99 -6.98 -0.12 13.17
C PHE A 99 -7.73 -1.35 12.64
N GLN A 100 -8.01 -1.34 11.34
CA GLN A 100 -8.70 -2.40 10.64
C GLN A 100 -7.90 -2.75 9.38
N LEU A 101 -7.31 -3.95 9.34
CA LEU A 101 -6.62 -4.46 8.16
C LEU A 101 -7.64 -5.04 7.18
N ASP A 102 -7.75 -4.42 6.01
CA ASP A 102 -8.67 -4.84 4.95
C ASP A 102 -7.97 -5.69 3.86
N SER A 103 -6.64 -5.76 3.89
CA SER A 103 -5.85 -6.57 2.94
C SER A 103 -5.90 -8.05 3.24
N PRO A 104 -5.90 -8.92 2.21
CA PRO A 104 -5.60 -10.33 2.36
C PRO A 104 -4.11 -10.54 2.73
N ALA A 105 -3.76 -11.78 3.09
CA ALA A 105 -2.36 -12.19 3.18
C ALA A 105 -1.69 -12.07 1.81
N PRO A 106 -0.49 -11.46 1.71
CA PRO A 106 0.15 -11.22 0.44
C PRO A 106 0.71 -12.51 -0.18
N ASP A 107 0.54 -12.67 -1.47
CA ASP A 107 1.23 -13.65 -2.29
C ASP A 107 2.54 -13.03 -2.81
N THR A 108 3.60 -13.13 -2.01
CA THR A 108 4.89 -12.50 -2.35
C THR A 108 5.59 -13.11 -3.55
N ASP A 109 5.17 -14.29 -4.03
CA ASP A 109 5.73 -14.91 -5.23
C ASP A 109 5.36 -14.11 -6.49
N LYS A 110 4.24 -13.40 -6.46
CA LYS A 110 3.79 -12.48 -7.53
C LYS A 110 4.47 -11.11 -7.51
N LEU A 111 5.28 -10.79 -6.47
CA LEU A 111 5.84 -9.45 -6.32
C LEU A 111 6.81 -9.09 -7.45
N MET A 112 7.62 -10.05 -7.90
CA MET A 112 8.56 -9.80 -9.01
C MET A 112 7.83 -9.51 -10.32
N ASP A 113 6.77 -10.23 -10.63
CA ASP A 113 5.98 -9.99 -11.84
C ASP A 113 5.34 -8.60 -11.81
N PHE A 114 4.80 -8.19 -10.66
CA PHE A 114 4.31 -6.82 -10.45
C PHE A 114 5.41 -5.77 -10.67
N LEU A 115 6.58 -5.92 -10.02
CA LEU A 115 7.68 -4.97 -10.14
C LEU A 115 8.20 -4.87 -11.59
N MET A 116 8.26 -6.00 -12.30
CA MET A 116 8.68 -6.01 -13.71
C MET A 116 7.59 -5.48 -14.65
N GLY A 117 6.34 -5.42 -14.22
CA GLY A 117 5.22 -4.81 -14.94
C GLY A 117 5.25 -3.29 -14.96
N GLU A 118 5.82 -2.65 -13.95
CA GLU A 118 5.96 -1.19 -13.87
C GLU A 118 7.34 -0.72 -14.33
N ASN A 119 7.40 0.15 -15.35
CA ASN A 119 8.68 0.62 -15.93
C ASN A 119 9.57 1.31 -14.90
N ARG A 120 9.00 2.01 -13.91
CA ARG A 120 9.76 2.67 -12.82
C ARG A 120 10.58 1.70 -11.97
N PHE A 121 10.16 0.45 -11.86
CA PHE A 121 10.90 -0.58 -11.13
C PHE A 121 11.76 -1.42 -12.08
N ALA A 122 11.21 -1.80 -13.24
CA ALA A 122 11.93 -2.60 -14.23
C ALA A 122 13.19 -1.89 -14.76
N SER A 123 13.17 -0.57 -14.89
CA SER A 123 14.33 0.24 -15.32
C SER A 123 15.51 0.16 -14.34
N LEU A 124 15.28 -0.20 -13.08
CA LEU A 124 16.36 -0.36 -12.12
C LEU A 124 17.35 -1.45 -12.55
N LYS A 125 16.85 -2.56 -13.09
CA LYS A 125 17.69 -3.66 -13.58
C LYS A 125 18.56 -3.25 -14.77
N ASN A 126 18.05 -2.35 -15.61
CA ASN A 126 18.79 -1.85 -16.78
C ASN A 126 19.83 -0.80 -16.38
N ASN A 127 19.49 0.08 -15.44
CA ASN A 127 20.34 1.23 -15.08
C ASN A 127 21.35 0.91 -13.97
N PHE A 128 21.04 -0.05 -13.09
CA PHE A 128 21.85 -0.41 -11.92
C PHE A 128 21.81 -1.92 -11.66
N PRO A 129 22.28 -2.76 -12.62
CA PRO A 129 22.14 -4.22 -12.53
C PRO A 129 22.84 -4.80 -11.29
N GLU A 130 23.98 -4.21 -10.88
CA GLU A 130 24.80 -4.68 -9.75
C GLU A 130 24.10 -4.63 -8.39
N ARG A 131 23.04 -3.82 -8.24
CA ARG A 131 22.28 -3.68 -6.98
C ARG A 131 20.79 -4.00 -7.11
N ALA A 132 20.30 -4.20 -8.33
CA ALA A 132 18.89 -4.43 -8.57
C ALA A 132 18.36 -5.66 -7.83
N ASP A 133 19.05 -6.79 -7.93
CA ASP A 133 18.62 -8.05 -7.33
C ASP A 133 18.58 -7.96 -5.79
N ALA A 134 19.60 -7.33 -5.18
CA ALA A 134 19.62 -7.13 -3.72
C ALA A 134 18.46 -6.24 -3.26
N LEU A 135 18.09 -5.19 -4.03
CA LEU A 135 16.98 -4.30 -3.73
C LEU A 135 15.62 -5.01 -3.90
N TYR A 136 15.47 -5.89 -4.89
CA TYR A 136 14.24 -6.68 -5.05
C TYR A 136 14.06 -7.68 -3.91
N GLN A 137 15.12 -8.38 -3.50
CA GLN A 137 15.06 -9.27 -2.34
C GLN A 137 14.72 -8.52 -1.06
N LYS A 138 15.28 -7.32 -0.89
CA LYS A 138 14.94 -6.45 0.23
C LYS A 138 13.46 -6.04 0.21
N GLU A 139 12.89 -5.67 -0.95
CA GLU A 139 11.47 -5.31 -1.04
C GLU A 139 10.57 -6.50 -0.68
N ILE A 140 10.91 -7.74 -1.07
CA ILE A 140 10.18 -8.94 -0.65
C ILE A 140 10.18 -9.07 0.88
N ALA A 141 11.32 -8.88 1.52
CA ALA A 141 11.41 -8.92 2.98
C ALA A 141 10.62 -7.78 3.64
N ASP A 142 10.72 -6.57 3.10
CA ASP A 142 10.01 -5.38 3.59
C ASP A 142 8.49 -5.53 3.47
N VAL A 143 7.98 -6.14 2.38
CA VAL A 143 6.55 -6.45 2.18
C VAL A 143 6.06 -7.40 3.28
N LYS A 144 6.77 -8.50 3.52
CA LYS A 144 6.42 -9.48 4.56
C LYS A 144 6.40 -8.83 5.95
N ALA A 145 7.44 -8.08 6.28
CA ALA A 145 7.55 -7.39 7.58
C ALA A 145 6.43 -6.36 7.78
N ARG A 146 6.08 -5.61 6.73
CA ARG A 146 5.00 -4.61 6.76
C ARG A 146 3.64 -5.25 6.99
N TYR A 147 3.35 -6.36 6.31
CA TYR A 147 2.11 -7.11 6.53
C TYR A 147 2.00 -7.63 7.96
N GLN A 148 3.07 -8.21 8.50
CA GLN A 148 3.09 -8.70 9.88
C GLN A 148 2.88 -7.57 10.89
N LYS A 149 3.47 -6.39 10.65
CA LYS A 149 3.23 -5.19 11.46
C LYS A 149 1.75 -4.81 11.48
N TYR A 150 1.12 -4.72 10.30
CA TYR A 150 -0.29 -4.33 10.19
C TYR A 150 -1.22 -5.40 10.77
N ARG A 151 -0.89 -6.68 10.57
CA ARG A 151 -1.65 -7.77 11.19
C ARG A 151 -1.63 -7.67 12.71
N LYS A 152 -0.45 -7.45 13.31
CA LYS A 152 -0.33 -7.25 14.75
C LYS A 152 -1.15 -6.05 15.22
N MET A 153 -1.08 -4.91 14.54
CA MET A 153 -1.88 -3.73 14.86
C MET A 153 -3.39 -3.98 14.80
N ALA A 154 -3.85 -4.94 14.01
CA ALA A 154 -5.27 -5.29 13.92
C ALA A 154 -5.71 -6.30 14.99
N GLU A 155 -4.78 -7.03 15.61
CA GLU A 155 -5.02 -8.01 16.69
C GLU A 155 -5.00 -7.35 18.08
N ASP A 156 -4.26 -6.26 18.26
CA ASP A 156 -4.14 -5.48 19.51
C ASP A 156 -5.39 -4.61 19.76
#